data_1214da6320707948f26c90bcf742e62f
#
_entry.id   1214da6320707948f26c90bcf742e62f
#
_cell.length_a   1.000
_cell.length_b   1.000
_cell.length_c   1.000
_cell.angle_alpha   90.00
_cell.angle_beta   90.00
_cell.angle_gamma   90.00
#
_symmetry.space_group_name_H-M   'P 1'
#
loop_
_entity.id
_entity.type
_entity.pdbx_description
1 polymer ?
#
loop_
_entity_poly.entity_id
_entity_poly.type
_entity_poly.pdbx_seq_one_letter_code
_entity_poly.pdbx_strand_id
1 'polypeptide(L)'
;VESRGLGDVYKRQGVYVPFWLFDADADGEVRYNATKVRMWSDSEYDYTETKYYRLYRKGHVRFENIPVDGSSKMPDDMMESIEPYDLKDAVDFQTAYLAGFLADKYDVDADSSIDRANTRVKKSTEDAFMTNCGKYDTVTCEDSAVQIQNGTAKYALYPVWILNTKWKGENYSFAMNGQTGKFVGNLPENKSLVYLYYVVVTLLGSVLA
;
A
#
# COMPACT_ATOMS: atom_id res chain seq x y z
N VAL A 1 -8.08 -44.36 -3.99
CA VAL A 1 -7.42 -43.08 -3.67
C VAL A 1 -8.39 -42.34 -2.77
N GLU A 2 -8.21 -42.48 -1.46
CA GLU A 2 -9.01 -41.76 -0.47
C GLU A 2 -8.80 -40.26 -0.68
N SER A 3 -9.85 -39.57 -1.06
CA SER A 3 -9.95 -38.12 -0.90
C SER A 3 -9.94 -37.85 0.60
N ARG A 4 -8.76 -37.65 1.19
CA ARG A 4 -8.67 -37.07 2.52
C ARG A 4 -9.39 -35.74 2.48
N GLY A 5 -10.50 -35.70 3.22
CA GLY A 5 -11.42 -34.60 3.24
C GLY A 5 -10.70 -33.27 3.42
N LEU A 6 -10.86 -32.39 2.49
CA LEU A 6 -10.71 -30.95 2.60
C LEU A 6 -11.86 -30.40 3.49
N GLY A 7 -12.13 -31.09 4.59
CA GLY A 7 -12.99 -30.63 5.65
C GLY A 7 -12.29 -29.52 6.39
N ASP A 8 -12.96 -28.41 6.49
CA ASP A 8 -12.70 -27.31 7.41
C ASP A 8 -11.78 -26.19 6.98
N VAL A 9 -11.74 -25.71 5.74
CA VAL A 9 -10.71 -24.66 5.70
C VAL A 9 -10.90 -23.53 4.73
N TYR A 10 -11.78 -23.58 3.79
CA TYR A 10 -11.89 -22.51 2.81
C TYR A 10 -13.25 -21.81 2.90
N LYS A 11 -13.30 -20.71 3.63
CA LYS A 11 -14.42 -19.76 3.47
C LYS A 11 -13.99 -18.70 2.47
N ARG A 12 -14.39 -18.88 1.22
CA ARG A 12 -14.34 -17.80 0.22
C ARG A 12 -15.61 -16.99 0.38
N GLN A 13 -15.48 -15.72 0.64
CA GLN A 13 -16.63 -14.86 0.85
C GLN A 13 -16.41 -13.51 0.21
N GLY A 14 -17.35 -13.12 -0.66
CA GLY A 14 -17.46 -11.75 -1.11
C GLY A 14 -18.08 -10.91 0.01
N VAL A 15 -17.40 -9.85 0.38
CA VAL A 15 -17.81 -8.91 1.43
C VAL A 15 -17.76 -7.51 0.89
N TYR A 16 -18.79 -6.74 1.13
CA TYR A 16 -18.72 -5.28 0.97
C TYR A 16 -18.13 -4.68 2.24
N VAL A 17 -16.93 -4.12 2.13
CA VAL A 17 -16.22 -3.49 3.23
C VAL A 17 -16.50 -1.99 3.22
N PRO A 18 -16.82 -1.39 4.39
CA PRO A 18 -17.07 0.04 4.51
C PRO A 18 -15.77 0.84 4.37
N PHE A 19 -15.83 1.91 3.59
CA PHE A 19 -14.76 2.88 3.46
C PHE A 19 -15.29 4.30 3.59
N TRP A 20 -14.47 5.15 4.18
CA TRP A 20 -14.62 6.59 4.14
C TRP A 20 -13.75 7.17 3.04
N LEU A 21 -14.33 7.97 2.17
CA LEU A 21 -13.65 8.66 1.08
C LEU A 21 -13.52 10.13 1.44
N PHE A 22 -12.30 10.57 1.72
CA PHE A 22 -12.02 11.94 2.14
C PHE A 22 -11.57 12.79 0.97
N ASP A 23 -12.07 14.01 0.91
CA ASP A 23 -11.49 15.07 0.09
C ASP A 23 -10.60 15.94 0.98
N ALA A 24 -9.48 16.43 0.46
CA ALA A 24 -8.57 17.30 1.20
C ALA A 24 -7.77 18.22 0.28
N ASP A 25 -7.49 19.41 0.76
CA ASP A 25 -6.54 20.34 0.16
C ASP A 25 -5.29 20.40 1.02
N ALA A 26 -4.12 20.27 0.43
CA ALA A 26 -2.83 20.22 1.12
C ALA A 26 -1.87 21.29 0.58
N ASP A 27 -1.42 22.17 1.47
CA ASP A 27 -0.32 23.09 1.22
C ASP A 27 0.96 22.51 1.80
N GLY A 28 1.88 22.09 0.93
CA GLY A 28 3.09 21.38 1.31
C GLY A 28 4.37 22.18 1.08
N GLU A 29 5.29 22.07 2.03
CA GLU A 29 6.68 22.47 1.91
C GLU A 29 7.56 21.27 2.27
N VAL A 30 8.36 20.78 1.33
CA VAL A 30 9.15 19.57 1.52
C VAL A 30 10.60 19.79 1.12
N ARG A 31 11.50 19.30 1.95
CA ARG A 31 12.94 19.29 1.71
C ARG A 31 13.41 17.87 1.45
N TYR A 32 14.25 17.73 0.42
CA TYR A 32 14.83 16.44 0.07
C TYR A 32 16.34 16.53 0.03
N ASN A 33 17.00 15.46 0.45
CA ASN A 33 18.39 15.18 0.14
C ASN A 33 18.42 14.33 -1.13
N ALA A 34 19.26 14.72 -2.09
CA ALA A 34 19.40 14.01 -3.35
C ALA A 34 20.86 13.80 -3.70
N THR A 35 21.15 12.72 -4.42
CA THR A 35 22.50 12.46 -4.93
C THR A 35 22.49 12.27 -6.43
N LYS A 36 23.65 12.58 -7.03
CA LYS A 36 23.94 12.24 -8.42
C LYS A 36 25.30 11.60 -8.48
N VAL A 37 25.37 10.39 -8.99
CA VAL A 37 26.58 9.59 -9.08
C VAL A 37 27.05 9.55 -10.52
N ARG A 38 28.34 9.78 -10.70
CA ARG A 38 29.01 9.62 -11.97
C ARG A 38 30.19 8.68 -11.78
N MET A 39 30.26 7.67 -12.63
CA MET A 39 31.37 6.71 -12.66
C MET A 39 32.10 6.81 -13.99
N TRP A 40 33.41 6.73 -13.94
CA TRP A 40 34.28 6.63 -15.12
C TRP A 40 35.56 5.93 -14.73
N SER A 41 36.27 5.37 -15.71
CA SER A 41 37.55 4.67 -15.51
C SER A 41 38.60 5.26 -16.43
N ASP A 42 39.82 5.19 -15.99
CA ASP A 42 41.00 5.32 -16.86
C ASP A 42 41.79 4.00 -16.89
N SER A 43 43.04 4.02 -17.39
CA SER A 43 43.86 2.81 -17.51
C SER A 43 44.33 2.24 -16.17
N GLU A 44 44.26 2.99 -15.08
CA GLU A 44 44.81 2.63 -13.77
C GLU A 44 43.74 2.58 -12.67
N TYR A 45 42.64 3.38 -12.79
CA TYR A 45 41.69 3.58 -11.70
C TYR A 45 40.23 3.65 -12.18
N ASP A 46 39.33 3.20 -11.29
CA ASP A 46 37.89 3.45 -11.35
C ASP A 46 37.56 4.64 -10.46
N TYR A 47 36.82 5.61 -11.00
CA TYR A 47 36.44 6.82 -10.28
C TYR A 47 34.94 6.83 -10.05
N THR A 48 34.57 7.23 -8.86
CA THR A 48 33.15 7.49 -8.48
C THR A 48 33.07 8.90 -7.90
N GLU A 49 32.32 9.77 -8.55
CA GLU A 49 32.00 11.11 -8.06
C GLU A 49 30.52 11.09 -7.56
N THR A 50 30.29 11.43 -6.30
CA THR A 50 28.96 11.59 -5.75
C THR A 50 28.72 13.05 -5.41
N LYS A 51 27.73 13.68 -6.06
CA LYS A 51 27.31 15.05 -5.77
C LYS A 51 26.06 15.01 -4.92
N TYR A 52 26.05 15.80 -3.86
CA TYR A 52 24.95 15.93 -2.90
C TYR A 52 24.20 17.23 -3.17
N TYR A 53 22.87 17.15 -3.13
CA TYR A 53 21.96 18.27 -3.37
C TYR A 53 20.91 18.33 -2.27
N ARG A 54 20.54 19.57 -1.91
CA ARG A 54 19.32 19.85 -1.14
C ARG A 54 18.28 20.43 -2.07
N LEU A 55 17.09 19.84 -2.07
CA LEU A 55 16.00 20.27 -2.91
C LEU A 55 14.89 20.79 -2.02
N TYR A 56 14.26 21.85 -2.45
CA TYR A 56 13.08 22.42 -1.80
C TYR A 56 11.92 22.42 -2.79
N ARG A 57 10.76 21.97 -2.31
CA ARG A 57 9.52 21.98 -3.07
C ARG A 57 8.43 22.60 -2.22
N LYS A 58 7.64 23.45 -2.84
CA LYS A 58 6.45 24.06 -2.23
C LYS A 58 5.33 24.05 -3.25
N GLY A 59 4.13 23.75 -2.81
CA GLY A 59 2.97 23.78 -3.68
C GLY A 59 1.70 23.37 -2.97
N HIS A 60 0.62 23.44 -3.73
CA HIS A 60 -0.72 23.05 -3.35
C HIS A 60 -1.11 21.77 -4.10
N VAL A 61 -1.70 20.80 -3.40
CA VAL A 61 -2.20 19.55 -3.97
C VAL A 61 -3.62 19.32 -3.47
N ARG A 62 -4.53 19.05 -4.39
CA ARG A 62 -5.90 18.67 -4.07
C ARG A 62 -6.06 17.17 -4.19
N PHE A 63 -6.63 16.58 -3.17
CA PHE A 63 -6.95 15.16 -3.11
C PHE A 63 -8.45 14.96 -3.10
N GLU A 64 -8.91 13.99 -3.88
CA GLU A 64 -10.31 13.60 -3.94
C GLU A 64 -10.44 12.11 -3.67
N ASN A 65 -11.42 11.75 -2.83
CA ASN A 65 -11.77 10.37 -2.53
C ASN A 65 -10.61 9.51 -1.97
N ILE A 66 -9.86 10.05 -1.01
CA ILE A 66 -8.83 9.29 -0.28
C ILE A 66 -9.53 8.20 0.52
N PRO A 67 -9.31 6.91 0.21
CA PRO A 67 -10.01 5.85 0.89
C PRO A 67 -9.36 5.56 2.25
N VAL A 68 -10.18 5.37 3.27
CA VAL A 68 -9.78 4.84 4.58
C VAL A 68 -10.83 3.83 4.99
N ASP A 69 -10.43 2.60 5.32
CA ASP A 69 -11.39 1.60 5.73
C ASP A 69 -12.07 1.99 7.06
N GLY A 70 -13.35 1.67 7.18
CA GLY A 70 -14.18 1.97 8.33
C GLY A 70 -14.49 0.75 9.19
N SER A 71 -13.71 -0.34 9.07
CA SER A 71 -13.96 -1.59 9.80
C SER A 71 -12.73 -2.05 10.58
N SER A 72 -12.83 -2.12 11.90
CA SER A 72 -11.77 -2.69 12.75
C SER A 72 -11.58 -4.21 12.60
N LYS A 73 -12.47 -4.89 11.87
CA LYS A 73 -12.41 -6.34 11.66
C LYS A 73 -11.42 -6.75 10.58
N MET A 74 -11.04 -5.81 9.70
CA MET A 74 -10.09 -6.04 8.62
C MET A 74 -8.76 -5.39 8.99
N PRO A 75 -7.62 -6.08 8.73
CA PRO A 75 -6.32 -5.45 8.89
C PRO A 75 -6.17 -4.27 7.91
N ASP A 76 -5.84 -3.09 8.44
CA ASP A 76 -5.70 -1.85 7.66
C ASP A 76 -4.70 -2.00 6.51
N ASP A 77 -3.54 -2.62 6.78
CA ASP A 77 -2.48 -2.86 5.81
C ASP A 77 -2.93 -3.76 4.65
N MET A 78 -3.81 -4.72 4.94
CA MET A 78 -4.40 -5.58 3.92
C MET A 78 -5.37 -4.80 3.05
N MET A 79 -6.23 -3.96 3.65
CA MET A 79 -7.20 -3.14 2.92
C MET A 79 -6.51 -2.08 2.06
N GLU A 80 -5.46 -1.44 2.56
CA GLU A 80 -4.64 -0.51 1.78
C GLU A 80 -3.88 -1.21 0.63
N SER A 81 -3.42 -2.43 0.87
CA SER A 81 -2.66 -3.19 -0.13
C SER A 81 -3.48 -3.65 -1.32
N ILE A 82 -4.80 -3.83 -1.20
CA ILE A 82 -5.66 -4.20 -2.34
C ILE A 82 -6.10 -3.02 -3.19
N GLU A 83 -5.84 -1.79 -2.79
CA GLU A 83 -6.10 -0.59 -3.61
C GLU A 83 -5.27 -0.61 -4.92
N PRO A 84 -5.61 0.12 -5.97
CA PRO A 84 -6.72 1.10 -6.05
C PRO A 84 -8.06 0.50 -6.47
N TYR A 85 -9.14 1.25 -6.24
CA TYR A 85 -10.46 1.06 -6.83
C TYR A 85 -10.76 2.21 -7.80
N ASP A 86 -11.33 1.90 -8.98
CA ASP A 86 -11.79 2.93 -9.91
C ASP A 86 -13.22 3.35 -9.56
N LEU A 87 -13.36 4.57 -9.05
CA LEU A 87 -14.64 5.12 -8.64
C LEU A 87 -15.57 5.49 -9.81
N LYS A 88 -15.09 5.40 -11.07
CA LYS A 88 -15.96 5.58 -12.24
C LYS A 88 -17.02 4.48 -12.33
N ASP A 89 -16.75 3.32 -11.77
CA ASP A 89 -17.67 2.20 -11.72
C ASP A 89 -18.61 2.26 -10.49
N ALA A 90 -18.45 3.28 -9.62
CA ALA A 90 -19.27 3.44 -8.43
C ALA A 90 -20.73 3.80 -8.83
N VAL A 91 -21.65 3.16 -8.15
CA VAL A 91 -23.10 3.37 -8.33
C VAL A 91 -23.75 3.66 -6.98
N ASP A 92 -24.91 4.32 -7.02
CA ASP A 92 -25.68 4.56 -5.82
C ASP A 92 -26.08 3.24 -5.15
N PHE A 93 -25.92 3.19 -3.83
CA PHE A 93 -26.20 1.98 -3.06
C PHE A 93 -27.65 1.54 -3.19
N GLN A 94 -27.85 0.25 -3.49
CA GLN A 94 -29.14 -0.42 -3.45
C GLN A 94 -29.00 -1.75 -2.70
N THR A 95 -29.95 -2.07 -1.85
CA THR A 95 -29.95 -3.30 -1.04
C THR A 95 -29.87 -4.57 -1.91
N ALA A 96 -30.34 -4.50 -3.16
CA ALA A 96 -30.26 -5.61 -4.10
C ALA A 96 -28.82 -6.04 -4.42
N TYR A 97 -27.84 -5.13 -4.34
CA TYR A 97 -26.42 -5.44 -4.57
C TYR A 97 -25.81 -6.33 -3.48
N LEU A 98 -26.46 -6.43 -2.32
CA LEU A 98 -26.03 -7.32 -1.25
C LEU A 98 -26.49 -8.77 -1.42
N ALA A 99 -27.29 -9.07 -2.44
CA ALA A 99 -27.76 -10.43 -2.68
C ALA A 99 -26.60 -11.38 -2.99
N GLY A 100 -26.35 -12.34 -2.11
CA GLY A 100 -25.24 -13.31 -2.26
C GLY A 100 -23.89 -12.86 -1.70
N PHE A 101 -23.80 -11.64 -1.16
CA PHE A 101 -22.61 -11.11 -0.52
C PHE A 101 -22.89 -10.76 0.94
N LEU A 102 -21.87 -10.75 1.76
CA LEU A 102 -21.94 -10.09 3.06
C LEU A 102 -21.68 -8.59 2.90
N ALA A 103 -22.28 -7.79 3.77
CA ALA A 103 -21.87 -6.41 3.94
C ALA A 103 -21.47 -6.21 5.39
N ASP A 104 -20.33 -5.61 5.61
CA ASP A 104 -19.94 -5.13 6.92
C ASP A 104 -20.45 -3.71 7.12
N LYS A 105 -20.79 -3.38 8.35
CA LYS A 105 -21.13 -2.01 8.75
C LYS A 105 -19.88 -1.40 9.38
N TYR A 106 -19.65 -0.13 9.13
CA TYR A 106 -18.56 0.58 9.80
C TYR A 106 -18.73 0.52 11.33
N ASP A 107 -17.62 0.31 12.02
CA ASP A 107 -17.46 0.42 13.46
C ASP A 107 -16.41 1.47 13.85
N VAL A 108 -15.70 2.02 12.84
CA VAL A 108 -14.85 3.20 12.92
C VAL A 108 -15.52 4.32 12.13
N ASP A 109 -15.85 5.42 12.80
CA ASP A 109 -16.52 6.56 12.17
C ASP A 109 -15.55 7.43 11.36
N ALA A 110 -16.10 8.36 10.60
CA ALA A 110 -15.31 9.26 9.74
C ALA A 110 -14.37 10.14 10.57
N ASP A 111 -14.82 10.66 11.71
CA ASP A 111 -14.03 11.56 12.54
C ASP A 111 -12.80 10.84 13.13
N SER A 112 -12.98 9.60 13.56
CA SER A 112 -11.88 8.73 14.04
C SER A 112 -10.89 8.34 12.93
N SER A 113 -11.31 8.41 11.66
CA SER A 113 -10.49 8.05 10.49
C SER A 113 -9.70 9.24 9.92
N ILE A 114 -9.94 10.48 10.39
CA ILE A 114 -9.30 11.70 9.86
C ILE A 114 -7.78 11.64 9.98
N ASP A 115 -7.24 11.18 11.09
CA ASP A 115 -5.78 11.14 11.31
C ASP A 115 -5.09 10.19 10.33
N ARG A 116 -5.73 9.07 9.99
CA ARG A 116 -5.23 8.16 8.95
C ARG A 116 -5.30 8.80 7.57
N ALA A 117 -6.40 9.47 7.24
CA ALA A 117 -6.53 10.22 6.00
C ALA A 117 -5.44 11.28 5.87
N ASN A 118 -5.21 12.06 6.92
CA ASN A 118 -4.18 13.09 6.96
C ASN A 118 -2.76 12.51 6.79
N THR A 119 -2.48 11.35 7.38
CA THR A 119 -1.20 10.65 7.20
C THR A 119 -1.00 10.25 5.73
N ARG A 120 -2.04 9.75 5.08
CA ARG A 120 -2.02 9.40 3.65
C ARG A 120 -1.84 10.63 2.76
N VAL A 121 -2.55 11.74 3.05
CA VAL A 121 -2.40 13.00 2.35
C VAL A 121 -0.97 13.52 2.44
N LYS A 122 -0.40 13.53 3.65
CA LYS A 122 0.96 13.99 3.88
C LYS A 122 1.95 13.17 3.04
N LYS A 123 1.90 11.85 3.14
CA LYS A 123 2.77 10.95 2.37
C LYS A 123 2.60 11.13 0.86
N SER A 124 1.36 11.20 0.38
CA SER A 124 1.08 11.39 -1.04
C SER A 124 1.55 12.75 -1.56
N THR A 125 1.51 13.80 -0.73
CA THR A 125 2.07 15.13 -1.06
C THR A 125 3.59 15.04 -1.19
N GLU A 126 4.26 14.38 -0.26
CA GLU A 126 5.71 14.15 -0.31
C GLU A 126 6.09 13.37 -1.57
N ASP A 127 5.39 12.29 -1.89
CA ASP A 127 5.63 11.46 -3.07
C ASP A 127 5.37 12.21 -4.38
N ALA A 128 4.30 13.02 -4.45
CA ALA A 128 3.98 13.85 -5.60
C ALA A 128 5.07 14.88 -5.90
N PHE A 129 5.62 15.51 -4.85
CA PHE A 129 6.72 16.46 -5.01
C PHE A 129 8.04 15.76 -5.35
N MET A 130 8.26 14.55 -4.84
CA MET A 130 9.43 13.73 -5.15
C MET A 130 9.45 13.32 -6.63
N THR A 131 8.32 13.04 -7.23
CA THR A 131 8.20 12.66 -8.65
C THR A 131 8.81 13.72 -9.57
N ASN A 132 8.74 15.00 -9.18
CA ASN A 132 9.36 16.10 -9.90
C ASN A 132 10.89 16.21 -9.71
N CYS A 133 11.51 15.27 -9.00
CA CYS A 133 12.94 15.24 -8.72
C CYS A 133 13.69 14.16 -9.54
N GLY A 134 13.09 13.63 -10.59
CA GLY A 134 13.57 12.46 -11.36
C GLY A 134 14.91 12.58 -12.09
N LYS A 135 15.62 13.71 -11.98
CA LYS A 135 16.97 13.90 -12.55
C LYS A 135 18.12 13.49 -11.62
N TYR A 136 17.80 13.04 -10.42
CA TYR A 136 18.76 12.58 -9.41
C TYR A 136 18.69 11.06 -9.27
N ASP A 137 19.80 10.44 -8.88
CA ASP A 137 19.89 8.98 -8.76
C ASP A 137 19.23 8.48 -7.46
N THR A 138 19.32 9.27 -6.39
CA THR A 138 18.58 9.02 -5.16
C THR A 138 17.93 10.31 -4.68
N VAL A 139 16.72 10.18 -4.12
CA VAL A 139 16.00 11.28 -3.48
C VAL A 139 15.37 10.74 -2.21
N THR A 140 15.65 11.39 -1.08
CA THR A 140 15.06 11.03 0.21
C THR A 140 14.45 12.26 0.87
N CYS A 141 13.25 12.14 1.42
CA CYS A 141 12.64 13.21 2.19
C CYS A 141 13.44 13.45 3.47
N GLU A 142 13.87 14.68 3.71
CA GLU A 142 14.56 15.12 4.93
C GLU A 142 13.56 15.66 5.94
N ASP A 143 12.67 16.53 5.49
CA ASP A 143 11.69 17.21 6.32
C ASP A 143 10.47 17.63 5.48
N SER A 144 9.29 17.61 6.09
CA SER A 144 8.07 18.05 5.43
C SER A 144 7.14 18.79 6.41
N ALA A 145 6.60 19.91 5.96
CA ALA A 145 5.51 20.62 6.59
C ALA A 145 4.31 20.64 5.64
N VAL A 146 3.25 19.93 5.98
CA VAL A 146 2.03 19.85 5.19
C VAL A 146 0.87 20.34 6.03
N GLN A 147 0.25 21.42 5.59
CA GLN A 147 -0.99 21.94 6.17
C GLN A 147 -2.16 21.37 5.38
N ILE A 148 -3.04 20.67 6.07
CA ILE A 148 -4.16 19.95 5.48
C ILE A 148 -5.45 20.63 5.90
N GLN A 149 -6.28 20.95 4.91
CA GLN A 149 -7.65 21.39 5.10
C GLN A 149 -8.56 20.25 4.62
N ASN A 150 -9.26 19.62 5.58
CA ASN A 150 -10.17 18.55 5.25
C ASN A 150 -11.47 19.11 4.65
N GLY A 151 -11.90 18.47 3.57
CA GLY A 151 -13.17 18.71 2.92
C GLY A 151 -14.27 17.80 3.47
N THR A 152 -14.95 17.10 2.55
CA THR A 152 -16.04 16.18 2.88
C THR A 152 -15.56 14.76 3.04
N ALA A 153 -16.29 13.97 3.85
CA ALA A 153 -16.17 12.53 3.89
C ALA A 153 -17.43 11.90 3.28
N LYS A 154 -17.24 10.93 2.39
CA LYS A 154 -18.32 10.16 1.76
C LYS A 154 -18.20 8.71 2.18
N TYR A 155 -19.33 8.05 2.36
CA TYR A 155 -19.37 6.61 2.66
C TYR A 155 -19.41 5.80 1.38
N ALA A 156 -18.58 4.76 1.31
CA ALA A 156 -18.54 3.82 0.19
C ALA A 156 -18.47 2.38 0.69
N LEU A 157 -18.95 1.46 -0.14
CA LEU A 157 -18.81 0.02 0.07
C LEU A 157 -17.95 -0.56 -1.05
N TYR A 158 -16.79 -1.11 -0.69
CA TYR A 158 -15.87 -1.71 -1.64
C TYR A 158 -16.03 -3.23 -1.68
N PRO A 159 -16.12 -3.84 -2.88
CA PRO A 159 -16.20 -5.28 -3.02
C PRO A 159 -14.83 -5.91 -2.73
N VAL A 160 -14.77 -6.75 -1.72
CA VAL A 160 -13.57 -7.48 -1.31
C VAL A 160 -13.88 -8.98 -1.24
N TRP A 161 -13.03 -9.80 -1.82
CA TRP A 161 -13.05 -11.24 -1.58
C TRP A 161 -12.07 -11.58 -0.48
N ILE A 162 -12.56 -12.29 0.55
CA ILE A 162 -11.75 -12.71 1.68
C ILE A 162 -11.65 -14.23 1.65
N LEU A 163 -10.43 -14.72 1.82
CA LEU A 163 -10.13 -16.12 1.98
C LEU A 163 -9.37 -16.33 3.28
N ASN A 164 -9.98 -17.02 4.22
CA ASN A 164 -9.33 -17.48 5.43
C ASN A 164 -9.03 -18.99 5.32
N THR A 165 -7.81 -19.38 5.62
CA THR A 165 -7.37 -20.77 5.58
C THR A 165 -6.48 -21.11 6.76
N LYS A 166 -6.43 -22.39 7.11
CA LYS A 166 -5.54 -22.91 8.13
C LYS A 166 -4.54 -23.88 7.54
N TRP A 167 -3.25 -23.65 7.77
CA TRP A 167 -2.20 -24.53 7.31
C TRP A 167 -1.16 -24.74 8.40
N LYS A 168 -0.84 -26.00 8.71
CA LYS A 168 0.07 -26.41 9.78
C LYS A 168 -0.26 -25.81 11.16
N GLY A 169 -1.54 -25.59 11.45
CA GLY A 169 -2.00 -25.01 12.71
C GLY A 169 -2.09 -23.48 12.73
N GLU A 170 -1.48 -22.79 11.77
CA GLU A 170 -1.49 -21.34 11.63
C GLU A 170 -2.63 -20.86 10.74
N ASN A 171 -3.18 -19.68 11.05
CA ASN A 171 -4.24 -19.05 10.27
C ASN A 171 -3.63 -18.10 9.24
N TYR A 172 -4.10 -18.19 8.01
CA TYR A 172 -3.71 -17.31 6.91
C TYR A 172 -4.93 -16.62 6.36
N SER A 173 -4.82 -15.30 6.18
CA SER A 173 -5.87 -14.48 5.59
C SER A 173 -5.38 -13.85 4.30
N PHE A 174 -6.25 -13.85 3.31
CA PHE A 174 -5.99 -13.25 2.01
C PHE A 174 -7.16 -12.35 1.65
N ALA A 175 -6.87 -11.27 0.97
CA ALA A 175 -7.87 -10.38 0.42
C ALA A 175 -7.63 -10.17 -1.08
N MET A 176 -8.70 -9.98 -1.81
CA MET A 176 -8.65 -9.65 -3.23
C MET A 176 -9.62 -8.51 -3.52
N ASN A 177 -9.14 -7.53 -4.24
CA ASN A 177 -9.96 -6.46 -4.78
C ASN A 177 -11.01 -7.04 -5.74
N GLY A 178 -12.28 -6.84 -5.45
CA GLY A 178 -13.39 -7.41 -6.24
C GLY A 178 -13.55 -6.77 -7.63
N GLN A 179 -12.95 -5.59 -7.85
CA GLN A 179 -12.97 -4.91 -9.14
C GLN A 179 -11.77 -5.26 -10.00
N THR A 180 -10.56 -5.17 -9.45
CA THR A 180 -9.31 -5.33 -10.21
C THR A 180 -8.72 -6.72 -10.17
N GLY A 181 -9.15 -7.57 -9.22
CA GLY A 181 -8.56 -8.88 -8.97
C GLY A 181 -7.19 -8.83 -8.27
N LYS A 182 -6.73 -7.65 -7.82
CA LYS A 182 -5.47 -7.54 -7.08
C LYS A 182 -5.55 -8.33 -5.79
N PHE A 183 -4.63 -9.26 -5.63
CA PHE A 183 -4.63 -10.24 -4.54
C PHE A 183 -3.46 -9.99 -3.59
N VAL A 184 -3.73 -10.01 -2.30
CA VAL A 184 -2.74 -9.84 -1.23
C VAL A 184 -2.96 -10.85 -0.13
N GLY A 185 -1.92 -11.18 0.62
CA GLY A 185 -2.01 -12.05 1.77
C GLY A 185 -0.65 -12.49 2.27
N ASN A 186 -0.64 -13.02 3.49
CA ASN A 186 0.58 -13.51 4.13
C ASN A 186 0.80 -14.98 3.73
N LEU A 187 1.69 -15.20 2.77
CA LEU A 187 2.10 -16.57 2.42
C LEU A 187 3.03 -17.14 3.49
N PRO A 188 2.90 -18.44 3.82
CA PRO A 188 3.83 -19.09 4.72
C PRO A 188 5.23 -19.13 4.09
N GLU A 189 6.17 -18.45 4.71
CA GLU A 189 7.57 -18.49 4.28
C GLU A 189 8.26 -19.73 4.80
N ASN A 190 8.95 -20.47 3.94
CA ASN A 190 9.84 -21.53 4.35
C ASN A 190 11.20 -20.94 4.75
N LYS A 191 11.31 -20.49 5.99
CA LYS A 191 12.53 -19.85 6.53
C LYS A 191 13.80 -20.66 6.28
N SER A 192 13.74 -21.99 6.32
CA SER A 192 14.88 -22.87 6.06
C SER A 192 15.35 -22.79 4.60
N LEU A 193 14.41 -22.74 3.66
CA LEU A 193 14.71 -22.60 2.23
C LEU A 193 15.28 -21.20 1.90
N VAL A 194 14.71 -20.16 2.51
CA VAL A 194 15.19 -18.78 2.38
C VAL A 194 16.62 -18.68 2.92
N TYR A 195 16.89 -19.23 4.11
CA TYR A 195 18.22 -19.25 4.69
C TYR A 195 19.22 -20.03 3.82
N LEU A 196 18.84 -21.22 3.33
CA LEU A 196 19.66 -22.00 2.41
C LEU A 196 20.00 -21.21 1.13
N TYR A 197 19.01 -20.50 0.57
CA TYR A 197 19.22 -19.66 -0.61
C TYR A 197 20.24 -18.55 -0.35
N TYR A 198 20.14 -17.84 0.79
CA TYR A 198 21.11 -16.81 1.16
C TYR A 198 22.52 -17.38 1.33
N VAL A 199 22.67 -18.55 2.00
CA VAL A 199 23.95 -19.19 2.18
C VAL A 199 24.58 -19.57 0.83
N VAL A 200 23.81 -20.16 -0.08
CA VAL A 200 24.29 -20.55 -1.42
C VAL A 200 24.72 -19.33 -2.23
N VAL A 201 23.91 -18.26 -2.24
CA VAL A 201 24.23 -17.03 -2.98
C VAL A 201 25.50 -16.37 -2.43
N THR A 202 25.66 -16.34 -1.09
CA THR A 202 26.84 -15.76 -0.45
C THR A 202 28.10 -16.58 -0.77
N LEU A 203 28.02 -17.91 -0.72
CA LEU A 203 29.14 -18.78 -1.08
C LEU A 203 29.53 -18.62 -2.55
N LEU A 204 28.58 -18.57 -3.46
CA LEU A 204 28.85 -18.35 -4.89
C LEU A 204 29.46 -16.95 -5.14
N GLY A 205 28.95 -15.93 -4.46
CA GLY A 205 29.51 -14.58 -4.55
C GLY A 205 30.94 -14.47 -4.03
N SER A 206 31.29 -15.21 -2.97
CA SER A 206 32.65 -15.21 -2.41
C SER A 206 33.66 -16.00 -3.25
N VAL A 207 33.20 -16.88 -4.15
CA VAL A 207 34.09 -17.61 -5.09
C VAL A 207 34.36 -16.80 -6.35
N LEU A 208 33.50 -15.84 -6.69
CA LEU A 208 33.59 -14.98 -7.89
C LEU A 208 34.26 -13.61 -7.61
N ALA A 209 34.53 -13.32 -6.35
CA ALA A 209 35.23 -12.10 -5.90
C ALA A 209 36.72 -12.40 -5.66
#